data_5cb8d17fcd3461d6148170815a598528
#
_entry.id   5cb8d17fcd3461d6148170815a598528
#
_cell.length_a   1.000
_cell.length_b   1.000
_cell.length_c   1.000
_cell.angle_alpha   90.00
_cell.angle_beta   90.00
_cell.angle_gamma   90.00
#
_symmetry.space_group_name_H-M   'P 1'
#
loop_
_entity.id
_entity.type
_entity.pdbx_description
1 polymer ?
#
loop_
_entity_poly.entity_id
_entity_poly.type
_entity_poly.pdbx_seq_one_letter_code
_entity_poly.pdbx_strand_id
1 'polypeptide(L)'
;MVLENIPILELIPQRPPFVMVDSLIHFDEVITRTRVQIMADNIFVEGCELTEAGIMENIAQTCAARMGYINKFIASEDGSGKIKLGFIGAIKNLIIEELPKVGDVLTTSVEVVSEVFALTLVNAKVEVEGKLIASCEMKISLTDIDSQEL
;
A
#
# COMPACT_ATOMS: atom_id res chain seq x y z
N MET A 1 -8.91 18.57 1.05
CA MET A 1 -7.79 18.14 0.18
C MET A 1 -8.21 16.90 -0.61
N VAL A 2 -7.96 16.90 -1.90
CA VAL A 2 -8.24 15.73 -2.74
C VAL A 2 -7.01 14.82 -2.71
N LEU A 3 -7.16 13.63 -2.14
CA LEU A 3 -6.03 12.69 -1.93
C LEU A 3 -5.36 12.28 -3.24
N GLU A 4 -6.15 12.08 -4.29
CA GLU A 4 -5.63 11.68 -5.60
C GLU A 4 -4.71 12.73 -6.24
N ASN A 5 -4.77 13.97 -5.78
CA ASN A 5 -3.90 15.04 -6.26
C ASN A 5 -2.51 15.00 -5.63
N ILE A 6 -2.31 14.20 -4.58
CA ILE A 6 -0.97 14.00 -4.00
C ILE A 6 -0.18 13.10 -4.93
N PRO A 7 0.97 13.55 -5.47
CA PRO A 7 1.78 12.66 -6.30
C PRO A 7 2.18 11.42 -5.52
N ILE A 8 1.90 10.24 -6.09
CA ILE A 8 2.12 8.99 -5.35
C ILE A 8 3.59 8.80 -4.95
N LEU A 9 4.52 9.30 -5.76
CA LEU A 9 5.96 9.20 -5.46
C LEU A 9 6.37 10.00 -4.22
N GLU A 10 5.52 10.90 -3.75
CA GLU A 10 5.76 11.60 -2.48
C GLU A 10 5.33 10.77 -1.28
N LEU A 11 4.54 9.71 -1.48
CA LEU A 11 4.00 8.88 -0.43
C LEU A 11 4.71 7.54 -0.28
N ILE A 12 5.29 7.02 -1.37
CA ILE A 12 5.93 5.71 -1.36
C ILE A 12 7.42 5.83 -1.68
N PRO A 13 8.27 4.92 -1.14
CA PRO A 13 9.70 4.93 -1.44
C PRO A 13 10.05 4.28 -2.78
N GLN A 14 9.18 3.42 -3.30
CA GLN A 14 9.42 2.72 -4.56
C GLN A 14 9.44 3.71 -5.73
N ARG A 15 10.15 3.34 -6.79
CA ARG A 15 10.31 4.16 -7.98
C ARG A 15 10.06 3.33 -9.23
N PRO A 16 9.70 3.98 -10.36
CA PRO A 16 9.55 3.25 -11.63
C PRO A 16 10.81 2.45 -11.95
N PRO A 17 10.67 1.24 -12.51
CA PRO A 17 9.45 0.62 -13.03
C PRO A 17 8.67 -0.23 -12.01
N PHE A 18 8.98 -0.14 -10.72
CA PHE A 18 8.42 -1.01 -9.67
C PHE A 18 7.13 -0.48 -9.04
N VAL A 19 6.66 0.71 -9.44
CA VAL A 19 5.48 1.34 -8.84
C VAL A 19 4.21 0.57 -9.20
N MET A 20 3.46 0.17 -8.17
CA MET A 20 2.23 -0.62 -8.29
C MET A 20 1.02 0.09 -7.69
N VAL A 21 1.09 1.41 -7.53
CA VAL A 21 -0.01 2.26 -7.04
C VAL A 21 -0.02 3.55 -7.86
N ASP A 22 -1.19 3.92 -8.38
CA ASP A 22 -1.34 5.18 -9.10
C ASP A 22 -1.69 6.34 -8.16
N SER A 23 -2.60 6.08 -7.22
CA SER A 23 -3.06 7.14 -6.32
C SER A 23 -3.63 6.59 -5.02
N LEU A 24 -3.52 7.41 -3.98
CA LEU A 24 -4.23 7.22 -2.71
C LEU A 24 -5.62 7.79 -2.88
N ILE A 25 -6.66 7.00 -2.59
CA ILE A 25 -8.05 7.42 -2.78
C ILE A 25 -8.85 7.54 -1.49
N HIS A 26 -8.36 6.94 -0.40
CA HIS A 26 -8.98 7.07 0.91
C HIS A 26 -7.95 6.89 2.01
N PHE A 27 -8.08 7.69 3.06
CA PHE A 27 -7.30 7.54 4.29
C PHE A 27 -8.14 7.93 5.50
N ASP A 28 -8.18 7.06 6.50
CA ASP A 28 -8.61 7.39 7.86
C ASP A 28 -7.76 6.59 8.85
N GLU A 29 -8.08 6.67 10.13
CA GLU A 29 -7.28 6.01 11.16
C GLU A 29 -7.24 4.48 11.02
N VAL A 30 -8.22 3.90 10.35
CA VAL A 30 -8.39 2.46 10.24
C VAL A 30 -8.11 1.96 8.82
N ILE A 31 -8.63 2.67 7.80
CA ILE A 31 -8.62 2.20 6.41
C ILE A 31 -7.84 3.14 5.51
N THR A 32 -7.01 2.55 4.65
CA THR A 32 -6.33 3.22 3.55
C THR A 32 -6.68 2.49 2.27
N ARG A 33 -7.04 3.23 1.20
CA ARG A 33 -7.30 2.66 -0.12
C ARG A 33 -6.47 3.32 -1.18
N THR A 34 -6.02 2.51 -2.11
CA THR A 34 -5.30 2.95 -3.30
C THR A 34 -5.95 2.37 -4.55
N ARG A 35 -5.61 2.97 -5.69
CA ARG A 35 -5.99 2.42 -6.99
C ARG A 35 -4.77 2.33 -7.89
N VAL A 36 -4.81 1.37 -8.81
CA VAL A 36 -3.84 1.24 -9.89
C VAL A 36 -4.51 0.61 -11.10
N GLN A 37 -4.22 1.12 -12.27
CA GLN A 37 -4.61 0.47 -13.52
C GLN A 37 -3.45 -0.40 -14.00
N ILE A 38 -3.75 -1.64 -14.38
CA ILE A 38 -2.73 -2.57 -14.86
C ILE A 38 -2.43 -2.27 -16.33
N MET A 39 -1.21 -1.81 -16.60
CA MET A 39 -0.77 -1.47 -17.94
C MET A 39 0.01 -2.62 -18.56
N ALA A 40 0.03 -2.70 -19.89
CA ALA A 40 0.68 -3.79 -20.60
C ALA A 40 2.21 -3.84 -20.37
N ASP A 41 2.83 -2.69 -20.12
CA ASP A 41 4.28 -2.58 -19.88
C ASP A 41 4.68 -2.74 -18.41
N ASN A 42 3.73 -3.06 -17.53
CA ASN A 42 4.02 -3.28 -16.11
C ASN A 42 4.95 -4.50 -15.97
N ILE A 43 6.03 -4.35 -15.20
CA ILE A 43 7.04 -5.41 -15.07
C ILE A 43 6.52 -6.66 -14.38
N PHE A 44 5.41 -6.56 -13.64
CA PHE A 44 4.79 -7.71 -12.96
C PHE A 44 3.74 -8.41 -13.80
N VAL A 45 3.55 -7.97 -15.06
CA VAL A 45 2.62 -8.61 -15.99
C VAL A 45 3.35 -9.71 -16.77
N GLU A 46 2.76 -10.90 -16.83
CA GLU A 46 3.19 -12.00 -17.66
C GLU A 46 2.03 -12.41 -18.57
N GLY A 47 2.27 -12.42 -19.89
CA GLY A 47 1.18 -12.57 -20.84
C GLY A 47 0.26 -11.35 -20.73
N CYS A 48 -1.00 -11.58 -20.41
CA CYS A 48 -1.99 -10.51 -20.23
C CYS A 48 -2.47 -10.39 -18.79
N GLU A 49 -1.78 -11.01 -17.83
CA GLU A 49 -2.21 -11.06 -16.43
C GLU A 49 -1.15 -10.53 -15.49
N LEU A 50 -1.60 -9.86 -14.44
CA LEU A 50 -0.73 -9.48 -13.33
C LEU A 50 -0.38 -10.73 -12.52
N THR A 51 0.91 -10.90 -12.21
CA THR A 51 1.38 -12.04 -11.41
C THR A 51 1.03 -11.85 -9.92
N GLU A 52 1.14 -12.94 -9.16
CA GLU A 52 0.99 -12.91 -7.70
C GLU A 52 1.96 -11.92 -7.07
N ALA A 53 3.20 -11.87 -7.57
CA ALA A 53 4.19 -10.91 -7.09
C ALA A 53 3.72 -9.47 -7.24
N GLY A 54 3.06 -9.15 -8.36
CA GLY A 54 2.49 -7.82 -8.58
C GLY A 54 1.38 -7.48 -7.60
N ILE A 55 0.53 -8.45 -7.27
CA ILE A 55 -0.52 -8.27 -6.26
C ILE A 55 0.10 -8.00 -4.89
N MET A 56 1.08 -8.79 -4.49
CA MET A 56 1.75 -8.61 -3.20
C MET A 56 2.46 -7.27 -3.12
N GLU A 57 3.12 -6.85 -4.19
CA GLU A 57 3.79 -5.55 -4.25
C GLU A 57 2.79 -4.40 -4.15
N ASN A 58 1.64 -4.52 -4.82
CA ASN A 58 0.57 -3.53 -4.73
C ASN A 58 0.07 -3.38 -3.28
N ILE A 59 -0.15 -4.49 -2.58
CA ILE A 59 -0.59 -4.46 -1.18
C ILE A 59 0.49 -3.80 -0.30
N ALA A 60 1.75 -4.18 -0.49
CA ALA A 60 2.86 -3.62 0.27
C ALA A 60 2.98 -2.11 0.05
N GLN A 61 2.82 -1.66 -1.20
CA GLN A 61 2.88 -0.23 -1.52
C GLN A 61 1.67 0.54 -1.00
N THR A 62 0.51 -0.10 -0.88
CA THR A 62 -0.65 0.51 -0.22
C THR A 62 -0.34 0.78 1.26
N CYS A 63 0.30 -0.16 1.94
CA CYS A 63 0.78 0.05 3.30
C CYS A 63 1.82 1.17 3.36
N ALA A 64 2.73 1.22 2.39
CA ALA A 64 3.72 2.29 2.30
C ALA A 64 3.07 3.65 2.08
N ALA A 65 2.05 3.74 1.24
CA ALA A 65 1.31 4.98 0.99
C ALA A 65 0.63 5.49 2.26
N ARG A 66 0.06 4.57 3.06
CA ARG A 66 -0.49 4.92 4.36
C ARG A 66 0.58 5.55 5.25
N MET A 67 1.74 4.91 5.34
CA MET A 67 2.83 5.41 6.19
C MET A 67 3.36 6.75 5.68
N GLY A 68 3.49 6.89 4.38
CA GLY A 68 3.92 8.15 3.76
C GLY A 68 2.94 9.29 4.05
N TYR A 69 1.65 9.01 3.99
CA TYR A 69 0.62 10.00 4.33
C TYR A 69 0.72 10.41 5.81
N ILE A 70 0.85 9.44 6.71
CA ILE A 70 1.00 9.71 8.14
C ILE A 70 2.23 10.59 8.40
N ASN A 71 3.36 10.23 7.82
CA ASN A 71 4.62 10.97 8.01
C ASN A 71 4.53 12.39 7.46
N LYS A 72 3.92 12.58 6.30
CA LYS A 72 3.87 13.87 5.64
C LYS A 72 2.85 14.83 6.21
N PHE A 73 1.65 14.32 6.56
CA PHE A 73 0.51 15.17 6.88
C PHE A 73 0.05 15.08 8.34
N ILE A 74 0.44 14.04 9.08
CA ILE A 74 -0.01 13.82 10.45
C ILE A 74 1.15 13.96 11.43
N ALA A 75 2.19 13.14 11.29
CA ALA A 75 3.32 13.16 12.22
C ALA A 75 4.14 14.44 12.14
N SER A 76 4.20 15.09 10.98
CA SER A 76 4.93 16.36 10.82
C SER A 76 4.31 17.51 11.62
N GLU A 77 3.05 17.38 12.04
CA GLU A 77 2.35 18.41 12.81
C GLU A 77 2.72 18.41 14.29
N ASP A 78 3.27 17.32 14.80
CA ASP A 78 3.65 17.24 16.22
C ASP A 78 5.00 17.90 16.53
N GLY A 79 5.76 18.29 15.51
CA GLY A 79 7.04 18.98 15.67
C GLY A 79 8.17 18.13 16.19
N SER A 80 7.99 16.81 16.34
CA SER A 80 8.99 15.91 16.90
C SER A 80 10.19 15.69 15.97
N GLY A 81 10.01 15.91 14.66
CA GLY A 81 11.01 15.59 13.64
C GLY A 81 11.22 14.11 13.41
N LYS A 82 10.40 13.27 14.01
CA LYS A 82 10.47 11.82 13.87
C LYS A 82 9.46 11.33 12.84
N ILE A 83 9.88 10.40 12.02
CA ILE A 83 9.01 9.70 11.08
C ILE A 83 9.03 8.21 11.37
N LYS A 84 8.01 7.51 10.91
CA LYS A 84 7.91 6.06 11.08
C LYS A 84 8.24 5.35 9.79
N LEU A 85 9.05 4.31 9.87
CA LEU A 85 9.28 3.37 8.78
C LEU A 85 8.58 2.06 9.11
N GLY A 86 7.91 1.48 8.11
CA GLY A 86 7.26 0.20 8.23
C GLY A 86 8.01 -0.88 7.46
N PHE A 87 8.19 -2.02 8.10
CA PHE A 87 8.80 -3.21 7.49
C PHE A 87 7.82 -4.37 7.59
N ILE A 88 7.59 -5.05 6.47
CA ILE A 88 6.71 -6.21 6.47
C ILE A 88 7.47 -7.37 7.11
N GLY A 89 6.97 -7.83 8.26
CA GLY A 89 7.57 -8.95 8.99
C GLY A 89 6.96 -10.29 8.63
N ALA A 90 5.70 -10.32 8.21
CA ALA A 90 5.01 -11.55 7.82
C ALA A 90 3.79 -11.26 6.97
N ILE A 91 3.50 -12.18 6.06
CA ILE A 91 2.26 -12.22 5.28
C ILE A 91 1.62 -13.57 5.58
N LYS A 92 0.34 -13.55 5.97
CA LYS A 92 -0.40 -14.76 6.34
C LYS A 92 -1.71 -14.84 5.58
N ASN A 93 -2.17 -16.07 5.36
CA ASN A 93 -3.48 -16.35 4.78
C ASN A 93 -3.70 -15.64 3.45
N LEU A 94 -2.66 -15.63 2.60
CA LEU A 94 -2.77 -15.07 1.26
C LEU A 94 -3.67 -15.97 0.43
N ILE A 95 -4.76 -15.39 -0.06
CA ILE A 95 -5.72 -16.06 -0.93
C ILE A 95 -5.80 -15.23 -2.20
N ILE A 96 -5.56 -15.85 -3.34
CA ILE A 96 -5.72 -15.21 -4.65
C ILE A 96 -6.79 -16.01 -5.40
N GLU A 97 -7.94 -15.39 -5.57
CA GLU A 97 -9.08 -16.01 -6.26
C GLU A 97 -8.92 -15.93 -7.77
N GLU A 98 -8.33 -14.84 -8.26
CA GLU A 98 -8.24 -14.56 -9.68
C GLU A 98 -7.08 -13.59 -9.91
N LEU A 99 -6.33 -13.78 -10.99
CA LEU A 99 -5.28 -12.85 -11.40
C LEU A 99 -5.89 -11.73 -12.25
N PRO A 100 -5.63 -10.47 -11.92
CA PRO A 100 -6.12 -9.35 -12.73
C PRO A 100 -5.48 -9.33 -14.10
N LYS A 101 -6.18 -8.74 -15.05
CA LYS A 101 -5.73 -8.63 -16.44
C LYS A 101 -5.29 -7.22 -16.76
N VAL A 102 -4.48 -7.08 -17.79
CA VAL A 102 -4.15 -5.78 -18.38
C VAL A 102 -5.44 -5.01 -18.66
N GLY A 103 -5.48 -3.77 -18.21
CA GLY A 103 -6.66 -2.90 -18.32
C GLY A 103 -7.51 -2.87 -17.05
N ASP A 104 -7.42 -3.89 -16.20
CA ASP A 104 -8.15 -3.90 -14.93
C ASP A 104 -7.64 -2.80 -14.00
N VAL A 105 -8.54 -2.28 -13.18
CA VAL A 105 -8.22 -1.33 -12.11
C VAL A 105 -8.34 -2.05 -10.79
N LEU A 106 -7.24 -2.09 -10.03
CA LEU A 106 -7.25 -2.63 -8.68
C LEU A 106 -7.62 -1.53 -7.69
N THR A 107 -8.58 -1.82 -6.83
CA THR A 107 -8.86 -1.04 -5.64
C THR A 107 -8.40 -1.87 -4.46
N THR A 108 -7.39 -1.40 -3.76
CA THR A 108 -6.76 -2.14 -2.65
C THR A 108 -7.01 -1.39 -1.35
N SER A 109 -7.56 -2.11 -0.37
CA SER A 109 -7.83 -1.58 0.96
C SER A 109 -6.95 -2.30 1.97
N VAL A 110 -6.33 -1.55 2.86
CA VAL A 110 -5.67 -2.10 4.05
C VAL A 110 -6.39 -1.55 5.28
N GLU A 111 -6.75 -2.45 6.18
CA GLU A 111 -7.47 -2.12 7.40
C GLU A 111 -6.60 -2.46 8.61
N VAL A 112 -6.36 -1.49 9.47
CA VAL A 112 -5.63 -1.72 10.71
C VAL A 112 -6.53 -2.47 11.68
N VAL A 113 -6.11 -3.66 12.07
CA VAL A 113 -6.86 -4.53 12.99
C VAL A 113 -6.39 -4.31 14.42
N SER A 114 -5.10 -4.13 14.60
CA SER A 114 -4.49 -4.01 15.93
C SER A 114 -3.14 -3.29 15.84
N GLU A 115 -2.88 -2.46 16.83
CA GLU A 115 -1.57 -1.84 17.02
C GLU A 115 -1.14 -2.09 18.45
N VAL A 116 -0.04 -2.83 18.61
CA VAL A 116 0.52 -3.14 19.93
C VAL A 116 2.01 -2.84 19.88
N PHE A 117 2.43 -1.84 20.67
CA PHE A 117 3.81 -1.33 20.64
C PHE A 117 4.19 -0.90 19.22
N ALA A 118 5.28 -1.45 18.69
CA ALA A 118 5.77 -1.14 17.34
C ALA A 118 5.26 -2.12 16.28
N LEU A 119 4.22 -2.91 16.59
CA LEU A 119 3.67 -3.91 15.67
C LEU A 119 2.27 -3.54 15.26
N THR A 120 2.04 -3.47 13.95
CA THR A 120 0.72 -3.21 13.36
C THR A 120 0.27 -4.45 12.60
N LEU A 121 -0.95 -4.89 12.85
CA LEU A 121 -1.60 -5.96 12.12
C LEU A 121 -2.64 -5.36 11.19
N VAL A 122 -2.60 -5.72 9.92
CA VAL A 122 -3.56 -5.24 8.92
C VAL A 122 -4.18 -6.39 8.15
N ASN A 123 -5.43 -6.19 7.73
CA ASN A 123 -6.09 -7.02 6.73
C ASN A 123 -6.07 -6.27 5.41
N ALA A 124 -5.69 -6.95 4.34
CA ALA A 124 -5.66 -6.38 3.00
C ALA A 124 -6.66 -7.07 2.09
N LYS A 125 -7.29 -6.30 1.22
CA LYS A 125 -8.23 -6.78 0.21
C LYS A 125 -7.96 -6.07 -1.10
N VAL A 126 -7.98 -6.84 -2.19
CA VAL A 126 -7.83 -6.32 -3.54
C VAL A 126 -9.10 -6.63 -4.32
N GLU A 127 -9.69 -5.62 -4.91
CA GLU A 127 -10.93 -5.75 -5.68
C GLU A 127 -10.75 -5.23 -7.10
N VAL A 128 -11.47 -5.86 -8.04
CA VAL A 128 -11.62 -5.40 -9.42
C VAL A 128 -13.12 -5.29 -9.68
N GLU A 129 -13.59 -4.10 -10.05
CA GLU A 129 -15.03 -3.85 -10.28
C GLU A 129 -15.92 -4.33 -9.13
N GLY A 130 -15.47 -4.10 -7.88
CA GLY A 130 -16.21 -4.50 -6.69
C GLY A 130 -16.10 -5.98 -6.32
N LYS A 131 -15.42 -6.79 -7.14
CA LYS A 131 -15.22 -8.21 -6.87
C LYS A 131 -13.92 -8.44 -6.12
N LEU A 132 -13.98 -9.11 -5.00
CA LEU A 132 -12.78 -9.49 -4.24
C LEU A 132 -11.97 -10.52 -5.02
N ILE A 133 -10.71 -10.21 -5.34
CA ILE A 133 -9.82 -11.11 -6.08
C ILE A 133 -8.65 -11.62 -5.25
N ALA A 134 -8.28 -10.91 -4.20
CA ALA A 134 -7.18 -11.32 -3.32
C ALA A 134 -7.36 -10.74 -1.93
N SER A 135 -6.84 -11.44 -0.93
CA SER A 135 -6.82 -10.97 0.45
C SER A 135 -5.65 -11.58 1.20
N CYS A 136 -5.20 -10.91 2.25
CA CYS A 136 -4.20 -11.44 3.16
C CYS A 136 -4.21 -10.68 4.50
N GLU A 137 -3.42 -11.19 5.43
CA GLU A 137 -3.10 -10.51 6.67
C GLU A 137 -1.60 -10.18 6.64
N MET A 138 -1.23 -8.99 7.16
CA MET A 138 0.16 -8.60 7.24
C MET A 138 0.52 -8.13 8.64
N LYS A 139 1.74 -8.45 9.06
CA LYS A 139 2.37 -7.85 10.23
C LYS A 139 3.39 -6.83 9.75
N ILE A 140 3.26 -5.61 10.25
CA ILE A 140 4.15 -4.51 9.92
C ILE A 140 4.85 -4.09 11.20
N SER A 141 6.18 -4.12 11.17
CA SER A 141 7.01 -3.63 12.26
C SER A 141 7.35 -2.17 12.00
N LEU A 142 7.08 -1.31 12.97
CA LEU A 142 7.32 0.13 12.86
C LEU A 142 8.56 0.54 13.64
N THR A 143 9.33 1.44 13.05
CA THR A 143 10.52 2.03 13.67
C THR A 143 10.46 3.53 13.51
N ASP A 144 10.70 4.27 14.59
CA ASP A 144 10.83 5.72 14.54
C ASP A 144 12.28 6.06 14.18
N ILE A 145 12.43 6.94 13.18
CA ILE A 145 13.74 7.47 12.83
C ILE A 145 13.67 9.00 12.81
N ASP A 146 14.84 9.63 12.99
CA ASP A 146 14.96 11.07 12.84
C ASP A 146 14.89 11.39 11.35
N SER A 147 14.05 12.38 10.96
CA SER A 147 13.91 12.80 9.57
C SER A 147 15.22 13.28 8.95
N GLN A 148 16.18 13.69 9.77
CA GLN A 148 17.51 14.11 9.31
C GLN A 148 18.43 12.95 8.94
N GLU A 149 18.08 11.72 9.31
CA GLU A 149 18.83 10.51 9.00
C GLU A 149 18.49 9.93 7.63
N LEU A 150 17.50 10.51 6.98
CA LEU A 150 17.09 10.10 5.62
C LEU A 150 17.85 10.88 4.51
#